data_130bef71844c10c46e24c7911b3c1222
#
_entry.id   130bef71844c10c46e24c7911b3c1222
#
_cell.length_a   1.000
_cell.length_b   1.000
_cell.length_c   1.000
_cell.angle_alpha   90.00
_cell.angle_beta   90.00
_cell.angle_gamma   90.00
#
_symmetry.space_group_name_H-M   'P 1'
#
loop_
_entity.id
_entity.type
_entity.pdbx_description
1 polymer ?
#
loop_
_entity_poly.entity_id
_entity_poly.type
_entity_poly.pdbx_seq_one_letter_code
_entity_poly.pdbx_strand_id
1 'polypeptide(L)'
;MKSKRAIKIFTWVSVGIVVLASGVWLGLGQVSGSIKRIDVFGKLTNRPDRVSTAMNYLVVGSDTRIGLTKAEIKELKVGSRKVADGARSDTMMLIHISKKRDKAVIISIPRDTYAVIPAHISMDGKKSIPETPAKINAAFNWGGAPLLIKTLESMTNLRIDHYVEVSFLGFKSMVDALGGITVCSKVPINDPKSHLVMAAGVHRLDGLDALKYVRTRAFDGMGDLGRMQRQQQFVSAVFREATSSGVLLNPIKLNNLLKAVLKTVQTDSELNQGDLVTLAKQIRNLRPGKVRTLTVPLANTNYFTPAVGSAVLWDPELAPDLWNRLRKDLPVIDVVKNKTDKSIKKVDKFKTRTASENPCGSLK
;
A
#
# COMPACT_ATOMS: atom_id res chain seq x y z
N MET A 1 54.07 -27.49 -1.18
CA MET A 1 53.55 -26.62 -2.26
C MET A 1 52.02 -26.49 -2.33
N LYS A 2 51.21 -27.46 -1.88
CA LYS A 2 49.71 -27.38 -1.92
C LYS A 2 49.08 -26.36 -0.98
N SER A 3 49.67 -26.09 0.19
CA SER A 3 49.14 -25.14 1.20
C SER A 3 49.16 -23.67 0.76
N LYS A 4 50.24 -23.22 0.08
CA LYS A 4 50.36 -21.83 -0.40
C LYS A 4 49.38 -21.48 -1.55
N ARG A 5 48.95 -22.48 -2.35
CA ARG A 5 47.91 -22.28 -3.38
C ARG A 5 46.52 -22.17 -2.75
N ALA A 6 46.21 -22.98 -1.73
CA ALA A 6 44.95 -22.92 -1.03
C ALA A 6 44.73 -21.56 -0.30
N ILE A 7 45.77 -21.03 0.34
CA ILE A 7 45.73 -19.71 0.99
C ILE A 7 45.50 -18.60 -0.05
N LYS A 8 46.20 -18.63 -1.19
CA LYS A 8 45.95 -17.62 -2.25
C LYS A 8 44.53 -17.67 -2.81
N ILE A 9 43.96 -18.85 -3.03
CA ILE A 9 42.59 -19.00 -3.49
C ILE A 9 41.62 -18.46 -2.44
N PHE A 10 41.83 -18.75 -1.16
CA PHE A 10 40.98 -18.25 -0.06
C PHE A 10 41.07 -16.73 0.06
N THR A 11 42.25 -16.13 -0.12
CA THR A 11 42.41 -14.66 -0.11
C THR A 11 41.68 -14.00 -1.29
N TRP A 12 41.79 -14.56 -2.50
CA TRP A 12 41.09 -14.02 -3.67
C TRP A 12 39.56 -14.17 -3.58
N VAL A 13 39.04 -15.27 -3.00
CA VAL A 13 37.63 -15.47 -2.74
C VAL A 13 37.12 -14.45 -1.69
N SER A 14 37.90 -14.24 -0.62
CA SER A 14 37.57 -13.25 0.41
C SER A 14 37.55 -11.81 -0.14
N VAL A 15 38.54 -11.44 -0.96
CA VAL A 15 38.58 -10.15 -1.66
C VAL A 15 37.41 -10.02 -2.63
N GLY A 16 37.05 -11.06 -3.36
CA GLY A 16 35.88 -11.08 -4.24
C GLY A 16 34.58 -10.87 -3.49
N ILE A 17 34.40 -11.49 -2.33
CA ILE A 17 33.25 -11.33 -1.46
C ILE A 17 33.18 -9.88 -0.91
N VAL A 18 34.31 -9.31 -0.49
CA VAL A 18 34.36 -7.91 0.00
C VAL A 18 34.07 -6.92 -1.12
N VAL A 19 34.61 -7.13 -2.33
CA VAL A 19 34.32 -6.26 -3.49
C VAL A 19 32.84 -6.36 -3.90
N LEU A 20 32.27 -7.57 -3.92
CA LEU A 20 30.84 -7.76 -4.18
C LEU A 20 29.97 -7.11 -3.09
N ALA A 21 30.32 -7.28 -1.82
CA ALA A 21 29.62 -6.66 -0.71
C ALA A 21 29.73 -5.13 -0.77
N SER A 22 30.93 -4.59 -1.07
CA SER A 22 31.15 -3.15 -1.23
C SER A 22 30.44 -2.58 -2.46
N GLY A 23 30.42 -3.32 -3.59
CA GLY A 23 29.67 -2.92 -4.80
C GLY A 23 28.17 -2.88 -4.57
N VAL A 24 27.62 -3.85 -3.84
CA VAL A 24 26.21 -3.84 -3.40
C VAL A 24 25.96 -2.68 -2.45
N TRP A 25 26.88 -2.41 -1.51
CA TRP A 25 26.75 -1.31 -0.54
C TRP A 25 26.83 0.06 -1.22
N LEU A 26 27.74 0.28 -2.14
CA LEU A 26 27.83 1.49 -2.95
C LEU A 26 26.63 1.67 -3.88
N GLY A 27 26.12 0.60 -4.50
CA GLY A 27 24.91 0.62 -5.32
C GLY A 27 23.67 0.99 -4.52
N LEU A 28 23.56 0.50 -3.28
CA LEU A 28 22.49 0.86 -2.35
C LEU A 28 22.64 2.32 -1.85
N GLY A 29 23.86 2.80 -1.64
CA GLY A 29 24.13 4.19 -1.24
C GLY A 29 23.67 5.23 -2.26
N GLN A 30 23.77 4.93 -3.56
CA GLN A 30 23.26 5.82 -4.63
C GLN A 30 21.74 5.89 -4.70
N VAL A 31 21.02 4.87 -4.20
CA VAL A 31 19.54 4.87 -4.19
C VAL A 31 18.99 5.82 -3.14
N SER A 32 19.67 5.99 -2.01
CA SER A 32 19.18 6.82 -0.89
C SER A 32 19.08 8.30 -1.21
N GLY A 33 19.92 8.82 -2.10
CA GLY A 33 19.91 10.23 -2.53
C GLY A 33 18.74 10.60 -3.45
N SER A 34 18.00 9.62 -3.98
CA SER A 34 16.93 9.83 -4.94
C SER A 34 15.52 9.77 -4.35
N ILE A 35 15.37 9.37 -3.07
CA ILE A 35 14.06 9.27 -2.42
C ILE A 35 13.59 10.66 -2.01
N LYS A 36 12.42 11.05 -2.48
CA LYS A 36 11.77 12.28 -2.03
C LYS A 36 11.16 12.04 -0.65
N ARG A 37 11.72 12.68 0.36
CA ARG A 37 11.27 12.56 1.76
C ARG A 37 10.46 13.76 2.16
N ILE A 38 9.43 13.53 2.96
CA ILE A 38 8.58 14.56 3.54
C ILE A 38 8.49 14.35 5.06
N ASP A 39 8.56 15.44 5.79
CA ASP A 39 8.32 15.40 7.23
C ASP A 39 6.81 15.36 7.49
N VAL A 40 6.29 14.17 7.73
CA VAL A 40 4.85 13.95 8.00
C VAL A 40 4.56 13.84 9.48
N PHE A 41 5.57 13.60 10.32
CA PHE A 41 5.39 13.34 11.75
C PHE A 41 5.86 14.46 12.67
N GLY A 42 6.81 15.30 12.23
CA GLY A 42 7.48 16.27 13.09
C GLY A 42 6.58 17.33 13.74
N LYS A 43 5.40 17.59 13.16
CA LYS A 43 4.40 18.52 13.71
C LYS A 43 3.22 17.81 14.39
N LEU A 44 3.21 16.49 14.47
CA LEU A 44 2.13 15.72 15.08
C LEU A 44 2.35 15.59 16.58
N THR A 45 1.39 16.06 17.35
CA THR A 45 1.34 15.92 18.80
C THR A 45 0.23 14.94 19.20
N ASN A 46 0.31 14.38 20.40
CA ASN A 46 -0.71 13.50 20.97
C ASN A 46 -1.03 12.28 20.10
N ARG A 47 0.01 11.69 19.51
CA ARG A 47 -0.12 10.45 18.72
C ARG A 47 -0.42 9.25 19.62
N PRO A 48 -1.15 8.24 19.14
CA PRO A 48 -1.39 7.01 19.90
C PRO A 48 -0.09 6.32 20.33
N ASP A 49 -0.10 5.67 21.50
CA ASP A 49 1.03 4.91 21.99
C ASP A 49 1.32 3.69 21.11
N ARG A 50 2.60 3.36 20.97
CA ARG A 50 3.04 2.12 20.34
C ARG A 50 2.88 0.96 21.34
N VAL A 51 1.82 0.16 21.16
CA VAL A 51 1.50 -0.98 22.04
C VAL A 51 2.24 -2.25 21.65
N SER A 52 2.73 -2.32 20.40
CA SER A 52 3.41 -3.51 19.86
C SER A 52 4.56 -3.09 18.95
N THR A 53 5.49 -4.00 18.68
CA THR A 53 6.56 -3.81 17.68
C THR A 53 6.12 -4.18 16.25
N ALA A 54 4.83 -4.43 16.03
CA ALA A 54 4.23 -4.47 14.69
C ALA A 54 4.40 -3.10 14.01
N MET A 55 4.37 -3.08 12.69
CA MET A 55 4.60 -1.85 11.89
C MET A 55 3.37 -1.55 11.06
N ASN A 56 2.94 -0.29 11.09
CA ASN A 56 1.78 0.20 10.37
C ASN A 56 2.22 1.22 9.31
N TYR A 57 2.06 0.86 8.04
CA TYR A 57 2.37 1.73 6.90
C TYR A 57 1.08 2.29 6.33
N LEU A 58 0.97 3.61 6.25
CA LEU A 58 -0.10 4.24 5.47
C LEU A 58 0.40 4.45 4.05
N VAL A 59 -0.21 3.74 3.11
CA VAL A 59 0.07 3.87 1.68
C VAL A 59 -1.04 4.67 1.02
N VAL A 60 -0.66 5.76 0.37
CA VAL A 60 -1.57 6.69 -0.30
C VAL A 60 -1.26 6.75 -1.78
N GLY A 61 -2.27 6.51 -2.61
CA GLY A 61 -2.19 6.77 -4.04
C GLY A 61 -2.56 8.22 -4.31
N SER A 62 -1.60 9.00 -4.77
CA SER A 62 -1.79 10.41 -5.11
C SER A 62 -2.00 10.56 -6.62
N ASP A 63 -2.99 11.37 -6.99
CA ASP A 63 -3.22 11.75 -8.38
C ASP A 63 -2.37 12.95 -8.83
N THR A 64 -1.36 13.29 -8.02
CA THR A 64 -0.44 14.39 -8.34
C THR A 64 0.29 14.14 -9.66
N ARG A 65 0.31 15.16 -10.49
CA ARG A 65 0.99 15.17 -11.81
C ARG A 65 2.25 16.02 -11.79
N ILE A 66 2.66 16.47 -10.61
CA ILE A 66 3.89 17.26 -10.42
C ILE A 66 5.08 16.40 -10.86
N GLY A 67 5.90 16.95 -11.75
CA GLY A 67 7.06 16.25 -12.30
C GLY A 67 6.79 15.41 -13.56
N LEU A 68 5.53 15.12 -13.92
CA LEU A 68 5.22 14.44 -15.17
C LEU A 68 5.41 15.38 -16.38
N THR A 69 5.97 14.85 -17.45
CA THR A 69 6.03 15.50 -18.77
C THR A 69 4.66 15.48 -19.46
N LYS A 70 4.49 16.28 -20.51
CA LYS A 70 3.26 16.23 -21.34
C LYS A 70 3.08 14.87 -22.01
N ALA A 71 4.17 14.21 -22.42
CA ALA A 71 4.15 12.88 -23.01
C ALA A 71 3.63 11.83 -22.02
N GLU A 72 4.17 11.82 -20.80
CA GLU A 72 3.72 10.91 -19.74
C GLU A 72 2.25 11.13 -19.36
N ILE A 73 1.78 12.38 -19.26
CA ILE A 73 0.37 12.69 -18.99
C ILE A 73 -0.53 12.12 -20.09
N LYS A 74 -0.11 12.23 -21.36
CA LYS A 74 -0.84 11.68 -22.51
C LYS A 74 -0.84 10.17 -22.50
N GLU A 75 0.31 9.53 -22.22
CA GLU A 75 0.46 8.07 -22.14
C GLU A 75 -0.40 7.49 -21.02
N LEU A 76 -0.31 8.07 -19.83
CA LEU A 76 -1.05 7.63 -18.64
C LEU A 76 -2.54 7.98 -18.69
N LYS A 77 -2.99 8.79 -19.65
CA LYS A 77 -4.37 9.25 -19.82
C LYS A 77 -5.00 9.77 -18.51
N VAL A 78 -4.24 10.54 -17.75
CA VAL A 78 -4.64 11.05 -16.42
C VAL A 78 -5.27 12.45 -16.46
N GLY A 79 -5.53 13.01 -17.64
CA GLY A 79 -6.07 14.36 -17.84
C GLY A 79 -5.00 15.46 -17.71
N SER A 80 -5.39 16.73 -17.86
CA SER A 80 -4.45 17.86 -17.87
C SER A 80 -3.97 18.25 -16.46
N ARG A 81 -2.81 18.93 -16.36
CA ARG A 81 -2.29 19.50 -15.11
C ARG A 81 -3.24 20.48 -14.43
N LYS A 82 -4.04 21.22 -15.20
CA LYS A 82 -4.97 22.24 -14.70
C LYS A 82 -6.12 21.68 -13.85
N VAL A 83 -6.42 20.38 -13.96
CA VAL A 83 -7.49 19.71 -13.18
C VAL A 83 -7.00 19.26 -11.81
N ALA A 84 -5.72 19.39 -11.52
CA ALA A 84 -5.06 18.88 -10.30
C ALA A 84 -4.65 19.97 -9.31
N ASP A 85 -5.40 21.08 -9.24
CA ASP A 85 -5.24 22.04 -8.14
C ASP A 85 -5.84 21.42 -6.85
N GLY A 86 -5.00 20.73 -6.11
CA GLY A 86 -5.31 20.00 -4.91
C GLY A 86 -4.93 18.52 -5.05
N ALA A 87 -3.87 18.09 -4.37
CA ALA A 87 -3.50 16.68 -4.31
C ALA A 87 -4.68 15.88 -3.72
N ARG A 88 -5.25 14.96 -4.51
CA ARG A 88 -6.34 14.09 -4.04
C ARG A 88 -5.79 12.71 -3.76
N SER A 89 -6.14 12.18 -2.63
CA SER A 89 -5.91 10.78 -2.30
C SER A 89 -7.10 9.96 -2.77
N ASP A 90 -6.95 9.28 -3.89
CA ASP A 90 -7.99 8.38 -4.42
C ASP A 90 -7.91 6.97 -3.84
N THR A 91 -6.78 6.62 -3.25
CA THR A 91 -6.53 5.31 -2.65
C THR A 91 -5.81 5.47 -1.33
N MET A 92 -6.37 4.89 -0.28
CA MET A 92 -5.76 4.82 1.05
C MET A 92 -5.76 3.37 1.52
N MET A 93 -4.59 2.87 1.88
CA MET A 93 -4.42 1.53 2.43
C MET A 93 -3.55 1.58 3.67
N LEU A 94 -3.99 0.92 4.73
CA LEU A 94 -3.16 0.65 5.89
C LEU A 94 -2.59 -0.76 5.75
N ILE A 95 -1.27 -0.89 5.80
CA ILE A 95 -0.56 -2.17 5.79
C ILE A 95 0.00 -2.40 7.19
N HIS A 96 -0.56 -3.38 7.87
CA HIS A 96 -0.06 -3.85 9.17
C HIS A 96 0.83 -5.07 8.96
N ILE A 97 2.08 -4.99 9.42
CA ILE A 97 3.04 -6.10 9.41
C ILE A 97 3.22 -6.56 10.85
N SER A 98 2.92 -7.84 11.13
CA SER A 98 3.00 -8.41 12.47
C SER A 98 4.38 -8.24 13.09
N LYS A 99 4.48 -8.23 14.42
CA LYS A 99 5.74 -8.15 15.18
C LYS A 99 6.75 -9.24 14.81
N LYS A 100 6.26 -10.43 14.41
CA LYS A 100 7.10 -11.55 13.95
C LYS A 100 7.48 -11.46 12.48
N ARG A 101 6.97 -10.46 11.73
CA ARG A 101 7.17 -10.28 10.27
C ARG A 101 6.74 -11.49 9.42
N ASP A 102 5.88 -12.35 9.95
CA ASP A 102 5.39 -13.58 9.32
C ASP A 102 3.96 -13.46 8.74
N LYS A 103 3.28 -12.33 9.00
CA LYS A 103 1.92 -12.04 8.53
C LYS A 103 1.78 -10.56 8.19
N ALA A 104 0.90 -10.28 7.25
CA ALA A 104 0.49 -8.90 6.96
C ALA A 104 -1.02 -8.82 6.75
N VAL A 105 -1.58 -7.67 7.11
CA VAL A 105 -2.98 -7.32 6.87
C VAL A 105 -3.02 -6.00 6.11
N ILE A 106 -3.70 -5.97 4.98
CA ILE A 106 -3.85 -4.80 4.13
C ILE A 106 -5.30 -4.37 4.19
N ILE A 107 -5.55 -3.18 4.72
CA ILE A 107 -6.88 -2.62 4.93
C ILE A 107 -7.09 -1.47 3.94
N SER A 108 -8.05 -1.61 3.05
CA SER A 108 -8.50 -0.50 2.20
C SER A 108 -9.45 0.41 2.97
N ILE A 109 -9.17 1.70 2.94
CA ILE A 109 -9.97 2.75 3.55
C ILE A 109 -10.67 3.51 2.43
N PRO A 110 -12.03 3.54 2.39
CA PRO A 110 -12.75 4.30 1.38
C PRO A 110 -12.41 5.79 1.49
N ARG A 111 -12.10 6.44 0.38
CA ARG A 111 -11.77 7.87 0.35
C ARG A 111 -12.92 8.77 0.80
N ASP A 112 -14.14 8.29 0.63
CA ASP A 112 -15.37 9.00 1.01
C ASP A 112 -15.84 8.62 2.44
N THR A 113 -14.97 7.99 3.27
CA THR A 113 -15.26 7.72 4.69
C THR A 113 -15.65 9.00 5.41
N TYR A 114 -16.77 8.97 6.13
CA TYR A 114 -17.16 10.04 7.06
C TYR A 114 -16.14 10.11 8.19
N ALA A 115 -15.57 11.29 8.39
CA ALA A 115 -14.55 11.53 9.40
C ALA A 115 -14.79 12.89 10.06
N VAL A 116 -14.38 13.01 11.31
CA VAL A 116 -14.23 14.30 11.98
C VAL A 116 -12.74 14.67 11.85
N ILE A 117 -12.47 15.66 11.00
CA ILE A 117 -11.09 16.11 10.74
C ILE A 117 -10.66 17.03 11.88
N PRO A 118 -9.57 16.71 12.59
CA PRO A 118 -9.11 17.49 13.74
C PRO A 118 -8.80 18.94 13.39
N ALA A 119 -8.90 19.82 14.38
CA ALA A 119 -8.48 21.21 14.24
C ALA A 119 -7.04 21.32 13.69
N HIS A 120 -6.87 22.22 12.73
CA HIS A 120 -5.61 22.37 11.99
C HIS A 120 -5.43 23.79 11.47
N ILE A 121 -4.22 24.09 11.04
CA ILE A 121 -3.91 25.33 10.32
C ILE A 121 -4.06 25.08 8.82
N SER A 122 -4.66 26.00 8.09
CA SER A 122 -4.75 25.94 6.62
C SER A 122 -3.36 25.82 5.99
N MET A 123 -3.26 25.24 4.78
CA MET A 123 -1.96 25.01 4.11
C MET A 123 -1.18 26.30 3.86
N ASP A 124 -1.85 27.43 3.69
CA ASP A 124 -1.22 28.76 3.55
C ASP A 124 -0.78 29.38 4.89
N GLY A 125 -1.00 28.67 6.02
CA GLY A 125 -0.62 29.10 7.37
C GLY A 125 -1.47 30.23 7.97
N LYS A 126 -2.51 30.69 7.27
CA LYS A 126 -3.21 31.96 7.64
C LYS A 126 -4.44 31.76 8.52
N LYS A 127 -5.06 30.58 8.47
CA LYS A 127 -6.34 30.34 9.14
C LYS A 127 -6.26 29.14 10.07
N SER A 128 -6.78 29.29 11.28
CA SER A 128 -7.10 28.18 12.16
C SER A 128 -8.47 27.64 11.78
N ILE A 129 -8.53 26.36 11.45
CA ILE A 129 -9.77 25.65 11.06
C ILE A 129 -10.14 24.77 12.23
N PRO A 130 -11.36 24.90 12.79
CA PRO A 130 -11.82 24.06 13.90
C PRO A 130 -12.02 22.63 13.43
N GLU A 131 -12.25 21.73 14.38
CA GLU A 131 -12.65 20.37 14.10
C GLU A 131 -13.91 20.37 13.22
N THR A 132 -13.86 19.63 12.09
CA THR A 132 -14.88 19.73 11.04
C THR A 132 -15.24 18.35 10.49
N PRO A 133 -16.55 17.97 10.48
CA PRO A 133 -17.00 16.78 9.78
C PRO A 133 -16.77 16.89 8.27
N ALA A 134 -16.15 15.90 7.66
CA ALA A 134 -15.93 15.84 6.22
C ALA A 134 -15.67 14.40 5.74
N LYS A 135 -15.45 14.21 4.45
CA LYS A 135 -14.89 12.98 3.91
C LYS A 135 -13.40 12.92 4.23
N ILE A 136 -12.88 11.74 4.55
CA ILE A 136 -11.49 11.57 4.99
C ILE A 136 -10.46 12.06 3.95
N ASN A 137 -10.78 12.00 2.65
CA ASN A 137 -9.91 12.54 1.61
C ASN A 137 -9.73 14.06 1.69
N ALA A 138 -10.67 14.78 2.33
CA ALA A 138 -10.53 16.21 2.58
C ALA A 138 -9.36 16.52 3.53
N ALA A 139 -9.06 15.65 4.49
CA ALA A 139 -7.89 15.82 5.35
C ALA A 139 -6.59 15.90 4.54
N PHE A 140 -6.44 15.03 3.53
CA PHE A 140 -5.28 15.07 2.64
C PHE A 140 -5.26 16.36 1.80
N ASN A 141 -6.40 16.80 1.31
CA ASN A 141 -6.51 18.04 0.53
C ASN A 141 -6.25 19.31 1.37
N TRP A 142 -6.66 19.32 2.65
CA TRP A 142 -6.59 20.50 3.52
C TRP A 142 -5.26 20.66 4.25
N GLY A 143 -4.60 19.56 4.60
CA GLY A 143 -3.36 19.58 5.39
C GLY A 143 -2.34 18.51 4.99
N GLY A 144 -2.51 17.88 3.81
CA GLY A 144 -1.59 16.87 3.30
C GLY A 144 -1.53 15.61 4.16
N ALA A 145 -0.42 14.89 4.02
CA ALA A 145 -0.17 13.66 4.77
C ALA A 145 -0.23 13.82 6.29
N PRO A 146 0.30 14.88 6.91
CA PRO A 146 0.23 15.06 8.36
C PRO A 146 -1.23 15.09 8.88
N LEU A 147 -2.11 15.85 8.25
CA LEU A 147 -3.50 15.94 8.69
C LEU A 147 -4.27 14.64 8.44
N LEU A 148 -4.02 13.95 7.32
CA LEU A 148 -4.59 12.63 7.06
C LEU A 148 -4.16 11.62 8.12
N ILE A 149 -2.87 11.58 8.47
CA ILE A 149 -2.35 10.70 9.53
C ILE A 149 -3.01 11.02 10.86
N LYS A 150 -3.04 12.31 11.26
CA LYS A 150 -3.70 12.76 12.49
C LYS A 150 -5.16 12.32 12.55
N THR A 151 -5.89 12.47 11.42
CA THR A 151 -7.30 12.06 11.31
C THR A 151 -7.45 10.56 11.48
N LEU A 152 -6.63 9.76 10.78
CA LEU A 152 -6.69 8.30 10.90
C LEU A 152 -6.30 7.82 12.30
N GLU A 153 -5.24 8.36 12.88
CA GLU A 153 -4.82 8.01 14.25
C GLU A 153 -5.90 8.34 15.27
N SER A 154 -6.60 9.47 15.13
CA SER A 154 -7.72 9.82 16.04
C SER A 154 -8.93 8.89 15.87
N MET A 155 -9.25 8.45 14.64
CA MET A 155 -10.37 7.55 14.38
C MET A 155 -10.10 6.11 14.79
N THR A 156 -8.85 5.66 14.75
CA THR A 156 -8.48 4.25 14.90
C THR A 156 -7.76 3.94 16.21
N ASN A 157 -7.22 4.95 16.89
CA ASN A 157 -6.29 4.81 18.01
C ASN A 157 -5.12 3.87 17.67
N LEU A 158 -4.73 3.80 16.40
CA LEU A 158 -3.63 2.99 15.88
C LEU A 158 -2.52 3.91 15.40
N ARG A 159 -1.33 3.78 15.95
CA ARG A 159 -0.17 4.55 15.52
C ARG A 159 0.25 4.16 14.12
N ILE A 160 0.43 5.13 13.24
CA ILE A 160 1.01 4.98 11.91
C ILE A 160 2.51 5.18 12.01
N ASP A 161 3.30 4.16 11.68
CA ASP A 161 4.76 4.20 11.84
C ASP A 161 5.45 4.81 10.63
N HIS A 162 4.91 4.53 9.42
CA HIS A 162 5.48 5.02 8.17
C HIS A 162 4.41 5.48 7.19
N TYR A 163 4.78 6.41 6.33
CA TYR A 163 3.97 6.94 5.25
C TYR A 163 4.65 6.73 3.90
N VAL A 164 3.88 6.25 2.92
CA VAL A 164 4.34 6.06 1.55
C VAL A 164 3.31 6.64 0.60
N GLU A 165 3.72 7.59 -0.22
CA GLU A 165 2.88 8.15 -1.29
C GLU A 165 3.36 7.65 -2.65
N VAL A 166 2.44 7.06 -3.41
CA VAL A 166 2.71 6.48 -4.72
C VAL A 166 2.04 7.33 -5.79
N SER A 167 2.84 7.93 -6.66
CA SER A 167 2.35 8.64 -7.85
C SER A 167 1.98 7.67 -8.97
N PHE A 168 1.28 8.15 -10.01
CA PHE A 168 0.98 7.35 -11.20
C PHE A 168 2.24 6.83 -11.91
N LEU A 169 3.27 7.65 -11.99
CA LEU A 169 4.56 7.24 -12.56
C LEU A 169 5.24 6.16 -11.71
N GLY A 170 5.17 6.31 -10.38
CA GLY A 170 5.70 5.32 -9.44
C GLY A 170 5.00 3.98 -9.54
N PHE A 171 3.68 4.02 -9.66
CA PHE A 171 2.87 2.83 -9.86
C PHE A 171 3.26 2.10 -11.16
N LYS A 172 3.29 2.81 -12.30
CA LYS A 172 3.71 2.27 -13.61
C LYS A 172 5.09 1.64 -13.51
N SER A 173 6.07 2.39 -13.00
CA SER A 173 7.46 1.95 -12.91
C SER A 173 7.65 0.72 -12.03
N MET A 174 6.88 0.60 -10.95
CA MET A 174 6.89 -0.57 -10.07
C MET A 174 6.41 -1.83 -10.81
N VAL A 175 5.29 -1.72 -11.52
CA VAL A 175 4.74 -2.87 -12.27
C VAL A 175 5.68 -3.29 -13.40
N ASP A 176 6.22 -2.34 -14.13
CA ASP A 176 7.17 -2.62 -15.23
C ASP A 176 8.47 -3.26 -14.71
N ALA A 177 8.98 -2.81 -13.55
CA ALA A 177 10.16 -3.39 -12.92
C ALA A 177 9.95 -4.84 -12.42
N LEU A 178 8.70 -5.21 -12.13
CA LEU A 178 8.30 -6.59 -11.83
C LEU A 178 8.13 -7.43 -13.12
N GLY A 179 8.18 -6.82 -14.31
CA GLY A 179 7.90 -7.46 -15.58
C GLY A 179 6.41 -7.63 -15.86
N GLY A 180 5.56 -6.84 -15.21
CA GLY A 180 4.10 -6.92 -15.26
C GLY A 180 3.50 -7.71 -14.10
N ILE A 181 2.18 -7.67 -13.99
CA ILE A 181 1.41 -8.41 -12.98
C ILE A 181 0.30 -9.24 -13.61
N THR A 182 -0.03 -10.36 -12.99
CA THR A 182 -1.14 -11.21 -13.42
C THR A 182 -2.38 -10.92 -12.58
N VAL A 183 -3.45 -10.49 -13.23
CA VAL A 183 -4.77 -10.26 -12.65
C VAL A 183 -5.82 -11.15 -13.32
N CYS A 184 -6.98 -11.28 -12.69
CA CYS A 184 -8.10 -11.96 -13.29
C CYS A 184 -9.38 -11.15 -13.14
N SER A 185 -10.15 -11.04 -14.22
CA SER A 185 -11.51 -10.49 -14.23
C SER A 185 -12.53 -11.56 -14.55
N LYS A 186 -13.56 -11.71 -13.72
CA LYS A 186 -14.65 -12.67 -13.96
C LYS A 186 -15.58 -12.26 -15.09
N VAL A 187 -15.60 -10.98 -15.40
CA VAL A 187 -16.45 -10.37 -16.44
C VAL A 187 -15.60 -9.50 -17.35
N PRO A 188 -15.99 -9.26 -18.60
CA PRO A 188 -15.29 -8.34 -19.46
C PRO A 188 -15.33 -6.93 -18.87
N ILE A 189 -14.25 -6.19 -19.01
CA ILE A 189 -14.13 -4.80 -18.61
C ILE A 189 -14.19 -3.93 -19.87
N ASN A 190 -15.11 -2.98 -19.88
CA ASN A 190 -15.14 -1.88 -20.85
C ASN A 190 -15.49 -0.61 -20.06
N ASP A 191 -14.47 0.09 -19.59
CA ASP A 191 -14.63 1.26 -18.73
C ASP A 191 -14.18 2.53 -19.45
N PRO A 192 -15.13 3.39 -19.85
CA PRO A 192 -14.80 4.62 -20.57
C PRO A 192 -14.02 5.64 -19.75
N LYS A 193 -14.05 5.55 -18.40
CA LYS A 193 -13.35 6.48 -17.50
C LYS A 193 -11.86 6.13 -17.34
N SER A 194 -11.54 4.84 -17.28
CA SER A 194 -10.15 4.36 -17.21
C SER A 194 -9.58 4.04 -18.59
N HIS A 195 -10.43 3.97 -19.63
CA HIS A 195 -10.09 3.51 -20.98
C HIS A 195 -9.51 2.08 -21.03
N LEU A 196 -9.91 1.23 -20.09
CA LEU A 196 -9.55 -0.18 -20.13
C LEU A 196 -10.62 -0.98 -20.87
N VAL A 197 -10.18 -1.70 -21.90
CA VAL A 197 -10.96 -2.75 -22.55
C VAL A 197 -10.22 -4.08 -22.36
N MET A 198 -10.82 -5.04 -21.69
CA MET A 198 -10.20 -6.31 -21.36
C MET A 198 -11.27 -7.42 -21.30
N ALA A 199 -11.03 -8.54 -21.93
CA ALA A 199 -11.93 -9.70 -21.84
C ALA A 199 -11.99 -10.27 -20.42
N ALA A 200 -13.00 -11.11 -20.14
CA ALA A 200 -12.98 -11.95 -18.94
C ALA A 200 -11.82 -12.94 -19.02
N GLY A 201 -11.28 -13.32 -17.86
CA GLY A 201 -10.18 -14.27 -17.78
C GLY A 201 -8.93 -13.72 -17.09
N VAL A 202 -7.83 -14.44 -17.28
CA VAL A 202 -6.52 -14.13 -16.71
C VAL A 202 -5.71 -13.29 -17.70
N HIS A 203 -5.16 -12.16 -17.23
CA HIS A 203 -4.40 -11.25 -18.08
C HIS A 203 -3.11 -10.85 -17.36
N ARG A 204 -2.02 -10.76 -18.13
CA ARG A 204 -0.79 -10.13 -17.68
C ARG A 204 -0.81 -8.66 -18.12
N LEU A 205 -0.72 -7.76 -17.16
CA LEU A 205 -0.79 -6.32 -17.38
C LEU A 205 0.60 -5.69 -17.18
N ASP A 206 0.98 -4.81 -18.07
CA ASP A 206 2.08 -3.87 -17.88
C ASP A 206 1.66 -2.73 -16.93
N GLY A 207 2.57 -1.78 -16.68
CA GLY A 207 2.30 -0.68 -15.75
C GLY A 207 1.18 0.25 -16.20
N LEU A 208 1.00 0.43 -17.52
CA LEU A 208 -0.05 1.30 -18.06
C LEU A 208 -1.43 0.65 -17.91
N ASP A 209 -1.56 -0.60 -18.33
CA ASP A 209 -2.84 -1.31 -18.26
C ASP A 209 -3.21 -1.68 -16.82
N ALA A 210 -2.21 -1.96 -15.97
CA ALA A 210 -2.42 -2.10 -14.54
C ALA A 210 -2.96 -0.81 -13.90
N LEU A 211 -2.45 0.36 -14.30
CA LEU A 211 -2.96 1.64 -13.82
C LEU A 211 -4.40 1.89 -14.28
N LYS A 212 -4.74 1.56 -15.53
CA LYS A 212 -6.12 1.61 -16.02
C LYS A 212 -7.01 0.66 -15.19
N TYR A 213 -6.54 -0.60 -14.96
CA TYR A 213 -7.28 -1.62 -14.21
C TYR A 213 -7.66 -1.17 -12.80
N VAL A 214 -6.73 -0.62 -12.02
CA VAL A 214 -7.02 -0.17 -10.64
C VAL A 214 -7.88 1.11 -10.59
N ARG A 215 -8.09 1.77 -11.73
CA ARG A 215 -8.92 2.98 -11.86
C ARG A 215 -10.32 2.71 -12.40
N THR A 216 -10.62 1.50 -12.87
CA THR A 216 -11.95 1.15 -13.41
C THR A 216 -13.07 1.31 -12.37
N ARG A 217 -14.22 1.81 -12.77
CA ARG A 217 -15.39 2.08 -11.89
C ARG A 217 -16.74 1.81 -12.51
N ALA A 218 -16.85 1.86 -13.84
CA ALA A 218 -18.13 2.08 -14.52
C ALA A 218 -18.63 0.86 -15.32
N PHE A 219 -18.13 -0.36 -15.03
CA PHE A 219 -18.48 -1.54 -15.83
C PHE A 219 -19.25 -2.63 -15.06
N ASP A 220 -19.17 -2.67 -13.72
CA ASP A 220 -19.71 -3.75 -12.90
C ASP A 220 -20.84 -3.31 -11.94
N GLY A 221 -21.27 -2.05 -12.02
CA GLY A 221 -22.28 -1.48 -11.14
C GLY A 221 -21.84 -1.28 -9.68
N MET A 222 -20.65 -1.75 -9.29
CA MET A 222 -20.14 -1.68 -7.92
C MET A 222 -19.45 -0.34 -7.61
N GLY A 223 -19.19 0.50 -8.61
CA GLY A 223 -18.60 1.82 -8.44
C GLY A 223 -17.28 1.81 -7.67
N ASP A 224 -17.23 2.56 -6.57
CA ASP A 224 -16.01 2.71 -5.76
C ASP A 224 -15.65 1.45 -4.98
N LEU A 225 -16.63 0.65 -4.56
CA LEU A 225 -16.39 -0.63 -3.88
C LEU A 225 -15.72 -1.64 -4.83
N GLY A 226 -16.19 -1.72 -6.08
CA GLY A 226 -15.55 -2.55 -7.10
C GLY A 226 -14.11 -2.10 -7.38
N ARG A 227 -13.85 -0.79 -7.43
CA ARG A 227 -12.49 -0.26 -7.55
C ARG A 227 -11.61 -0.71 -6.38
N MET A 228 -12.06 -0.60 -5.14
CA MET A 228 -11.29 -1.04 -3.97
C MET A 228 -10.97 -2.54 -4.03
N GLN A 229 -11.90 -3.38 -4.47
CA GLN A 229 -11.64 -4.81 -4.64
C GLN A 229 -10.56 -5.07 -5.70
N ARG A 230 -10.57 -4.34 -6.83
CA ARG A 230 -9.52 -4.45 -7.86
C ARG A 230 -8.16 -3.97 -7.35
N GLN A 231 -8.13 -2.92 -6.54
CA GLN A 231 -6.91 -2.45 -5.88
C GLN A 231 -6.35 -3.50 -4.90
N GLN A 232 -7.20 -4.19 -4.14
CA GLN A 232 -6.79 -5.31 -3.28
C GLN A 232 -6.25 -6.50 -4.08
N GLN A 233 -6.93 -6.85 -5.19
CA GLN A 233 -6.44 -7.89 -6.12
C GLN A 233 -5.10 -7.49 -6.73
N PHE A 234 -4.93 -6.22 -7.12
CA PHE A 234 -3.67 -5.68 -7.62
C PHE A 234 -2.55 -5.81 -6.60
N VAL A 235 -2.74 -5.36 -5.35
CA VAL A 235 -1.72 -5.47 -4.31
C VAL A 235 -1.37 -6.94 -4.04
N SER A 236 -2.37 -7.81 -4.03
CA SER A 236 -2.16 -9.26 -3.92
C SER A 236 -1.35 -9.81 -5.11
N ALA A 237 -1.61 -9.33 -6.34
CA ALA A 237 -0.87 -9.72 -7.54
C ALA A 237 0.58 -9.23 -7.51
N VAL A 238 0.81 -7.97 -7.13
CA VAL A 238 2.16 -7.41 -6.92
C VAL A 238 2.94 -8.26 -5.90
N PHE A 239 2.30 -8.60 -4.78
CA PHE A 239 2.95 -9.41 -3.76
C PHE A 239 3.29 -10.82 -4.26
N ARG A 240 2.37 -11.48 -4.98
CA ARG A 240 2.63 -12.77 -5.62
C ARG A 240 3.78 -12.69 -6.61
N GLU A 241 3.76 -11.71 -7.50
CA GLU A 241 4.82 -11.53 -8.51
C GLU A 241 6.18 -11.29 -7.85
N ALA A 242 6.26 -10.37 -6.87
CA ALA A 242 7.50 -10.09 -6.15
C ALA A 242 8.08 -11.33 -5.45
N THR A 243 7.22 -12.22 -4.95
CA THR A 243 7.65 -13.44 -4.25
C THR A 243 7.95 -14.61 -5.19
N SER A 244 7.18 -14.78 -6.29
CA SER A 244 7.31 -15.90 -7.22
C SER A 244 8.41 -15.70 -8.26
N SER A 245 8.61 -14.47 -8.73
CA SER A 245 9.64 -14.13 -9.75
C SER A 245 11.08 -14.18 -9.24
N GLY A 246 11.26 -14.49 -7.96
CA GLY A 246 12.57 -14.50 -7.32
C GLY A 246 13.19 -13.11 -7.15
N VAL A 247 12.42 -12.02 -7.37
CA VAL A 247 12.92 -10.64 -7.22
C VAL A 247 13.44 -10.40 -5.80
N LEU A 248 12.70 -10.84 -4.78
CA LEU A 248 13.10 -10.67 -3.38
C LEU A 248 14.32 -11.51 -2.98
N LEU A 249 14.63 -12.58 -3.73
CA LEU A 249 15.76 -13.47 -3.47
C LEU A 249 17.01 -13.07 -4.28
N ASN A 250 16.85 -12.32 -5.37
CA ASN A 250 17.95 -11.89 -6.22
C ASN A 250 18.32 -10.43 -5.89
N PRO A 251 19.54 -10.17 -5.34
CA PRO A 251 19.95 -8.82 -4.94
C PRO A 251 19.93 -7.80 -6.08
N ILE A 252 20.27 -8.23 -7.30
CA ILE A 252 20.30 -7.35 -8.48
C ILE A 252 18.87 -6.95 -8.88
N LYS A 253 17.96 -7.93 -8.98
CA LYS A 253 16.54 -7.67 -9.32
C LYS A 253 15.88 -6.82 -8.24
N LEU A 254 16.13 -7.11 -6.96
CA LEU A 254 15.62 -6.32 -5.84
C LEU A 254 16.14 -4.88 -5.90
N ASN A 255 17.43 -4.68 -6.15
CA ASN A 255 18.00 -3.34 -6.27
C ASN A 255 17.40 -2.57 -7.46
N ASN A 256 17.19 -3.23 -8.61
CA ASN A 256 16.54 -2.60 -9.77
C ASN A 256 15.08 -2.21 -9.47
N LEU A 257 14.33 -3.08 -8.81
CA LEU A 257 12.98 -2.76 -8.34
C LEU A 257 12.99 -1.57 -7.38
N LEU A 258 13.86 -1.60 -6.37
CA LEU A 258 13.98 -0.49 -5.42
C LEU A 258 14.35 0.82 -6.13
N LYS A 259 15.32 0.81 -7.05
CA LYS A 259 15.68 1.99 -7.85
C LYS A 259 14.51 2.53 -8.67
N ALA A 260 13.74 1.66 -9.31
CA ALA A 260 12.58 2.06 -10.11
C ALA A 260 11.48 2.68 -9.25
N VAL A 261 11.18 2.08 -8.10
CA VAL A 261 10.11 2.52 -7.19
C VAL A 261 10.50 3.77 -6.42
N LEU A 262 11.68 3.77 -5.78
CA LEU A 262 12.08 4.84 -4.84
C LEU A 262 12.31 6.20 -5.50
N LYS A 263 12.60 6.24 -6.80
CA LYS A 263 12.67 7.50 -7.57
C LYS A 263 11.32 8.18 -7.75
N THR A 264 10.23 7.45 -7.59
CA THR A 264 8.89 7.86 -8.00
C THR A 264 7.87 7.84 -6.87
N VAL A 265 8.27 7.38 -5.68
CA VAL A 265 7.48 7.45 -4.44
C VAL A 265 8.01 8.55 -3.53
N GLN A 266 7.14 9.06 -2.65
CA GLN A 266 7.53 9.91 -1.53
C GLN A 266 7.35 9.09 -0.25
N THR A 267 8.29 9.22 0.68
CA THR A 267 8.22 8.54 1.98
C THR A 267 8.36 9.54 3.12
N ASP A 268 7.97 9.12 4.32
CA ASP A 268 8.30 9.89 5.50
C ASP A 268 9.82 10.02 5.68
N SER A 269 10.24 11.04 6.44
CA SER A 269 11.66 11.33 6.70
C SER A 269 12.34 10.29 7.58
N GLU A 270 11.57 9.54 8.38
CA GLU A 270 12.10 8.53 9.30
C GLU A 270 12.39 7.20 8.58
N LEU A 271 11.75 6.93 7.42
CA LEU A 271 11.97 5.72 6.64
C LEU A 271 13.30 5.81 5.88
N ASN A 272 14.35 5.32 6.47
CA ASN A 272 15.67 5.33 5.86
C ASN A 272 15.91 4.09 4.96
N GLN A 273 17.01 4.10 4.20
CA GLN A 273 17.34 3.00 3.29
C GLN A 273 17.60 1.68 4.03
N GLY A 274 18.20 1.74 5.21
CA GLY A 274 18.45 0.55 6.04
C GLY A 274 17.14 -0.11 6.45
N ASP A 275 16.12 0.69 6.77
CA ASP A 275 14.77 0.21 7.12
C ASP A 275 14.12 -0.46 5.91
N LEU A 276 14.24 0.10 4.71
CA LEU A 276 13.70 -0.49 3.47
C LEU A 276 14.38 -1.82 3.12
N VAL A 277 15.70 -1.90 3.25
CA VAL A 277 16.46 -3.16 3.05
C VAL A 277 16.07 -4.18 4.11
N THR A 278 15.95 -3.75 5.35
CA THR A 278 15.52 -4.59 6.49
C THR A 278 14.09 -5.09 6.27
N LEU A 279 13.19 -4.21 5.87
CA LEU A 279 11.82 -4.57 5.50
C LEU A 279 11.81 -5.59 4.36
N ALA A 280 12.54 -5.36 3.28
CA ALA A 280 12.62 -6.29 2.16
C ALA A 280 13.14 -7.67 2.58
N LYS A 281 14.17 -7.73 3.45
CA LYS A 281 14.66 -8.99 4.04
C LYS A 281 13.62 -9.68 4.92
N GLN A 282 12.85 -8.93 5.67
CA GLN A 282 11.81 -9.46 6.56
C GLN A 282 10.62 -10.01 5.77
N ILE A 283 10.12 -9.26 4.77
CA ILE A 283 8.97 -9.68 3.98
C ILE A 283 9.27 -10.80 2.98
N ARG A 284 10.54 -11.07 2.64
CA ARG A 284 10.87 -12.18 1.73
C ARG A 284 10.40 -13.54 2.25
N ASN A 285 10.25 -13.71 3.56
CA ASN A 285 9.75 -14.92 4.20
C ASN A 285 8.21 -14.93 4.30
N LEU A 286 7.57 -13.83 3.94
CA LEU A 286 6.13 -13.69 3.99
C LEU A 286 5.51 -14.43 2.78
N ARG A 287 4.71 -15.46 3.05
CA ARG A 287 4.04 -16.24 2.00
C ARG A 287 2.69 -15.59 1.62
N PRO A 288 2.23 -15.66 0.36
CA PRO A 288 0.96 -15.09 -0.07
C PRO A 288 -0.24 -15.52 0.79
N GLY A 289 -0.29 -16.76 1.27
CA GLY A 289 -1.34 -17.24 2.17
C GLY A 289 -1.31 -16.65 3.59
N LYS A 290 -0.26 -15.89 3.94
CA LYS A 290 -0.13 -15.17 5.21
C LYS A 290 -0.42 -13.67 5.08
N VAL A 291 -0.67 -13.18 3.87
CA VAL A 291 -1.10 -11.80 3.59
C VAL A 291 -2.60 -11.79 3.39
N ARG A 292 -3.29 -10.98 4.18
CA ARG A 292 -4.74 -10.81 4.10
C ARG A 292 -5.09 -9.42 3.63
N THR A 293 -6.15 -9.33 2.83
CA THR A 293 -6.71 -8.07 2.36
C THR A 293 -8.16 -7.97 2.78
N LEU A 294 -8.59 -6.79 3.19
CA LEU A 294 -9.98 -6.48 3.51
C LEU A 294 -10.26 -4.99 3.29
N THR A 295 -11.51 -4.64 3.19
CA THR A 295 -11.98 -3.26 3.36
C THR A 295 -12.33 -3.07 4.83
N VAL A 296 -12.06 -1.89 5.41
CA VAL A 296 -12.58 -1.57 6.73
C VAL A 296 -14.07 -1.91 6.80
N PRO A 297 -14.56 -2.56 7.87
CA PRO A 297 -15.97 -2.89 7.97
C PRO A 297 -16.88 -1.68 7.80
N LEU A 298 -17.88 -1.80 6.95
CA LEU A 298 -18.79 -0.72 6.56
C LEU A 298 -20.21 -1.02 7.04
N ALA A 299 -20.83 -0.04 7.69
CA ALA A 299 -22.26 -0.07 8.06
C ALA A 299 -23.13 0.51 6.94
N ASN A 300 -22.70 1.62 6.32
CA ASN A 300 -23.47 2.29 5.27
C ASN A 300 -22.52 2.88 4.22
N THR A 301 -22.79 2.55 2.97
CA THR A 301 -21.98 3.04 1.82
C THR A 301 -22.56 4.31 1.19
N ASN A 302 -23.71 4.77 1.62
CA ASN A 302 -24.39 5.98 1.16
C ASN A 302 -24.97 6.76 2.36
N TYR A 303 -24.15 6.99 3.38
CA TYR A 303 -24.54 7.77 4.55
C TYR A 303 -24.58 9.25 4.18
N PHE A 304 -25.75 9.86 4.28
CA PHE A 304 -25.95 11.25 3.91
C PHE A 304 -26.07 12.15 5.14
N THR A 305 -25.34 13.25 5.13
CA THR A 305 -25.54 14.36 6.08
C THR A 305 -25.54 15.70 5.32
N PRO A 306 -26.31 16.71 5.76
CA PRO A 306 -26.31 18.03 5.11
C PRO A 306 -24.92 18.68 5.04
N ALA A 307 -24.08 18.46 6.05
CA ALA A 307 -22.75 19.06 6.13
C ALA A 307 -21.72 18.41 5.19
N VAL A 308 -21.82 17.08 4.93
CA VAL A 308 -20.79 16.32 4.20
C VAL A 308 -21.30 15.80 2.85
N GLY A 309 -22.63 15.72 2.70
CA GLY A 309 -23.26 15.04 1.57
C GLY A 309 -23.19 13.52 1.74
N SER A 310 -23.15 12.77 0.62
CA SER A 310 -23.04 11.32 0.65
C SER A 310 -21.63 10.89 1.05
N ALA A 311 -21.51 10.05 2.08
CA ALA A 311 -20.28 9.53 2.64
C ALA A 311 -20.38 8.02 2.91
N VAL A 312 -19.30 7.41 3.35
CA VAL A 312 -19.22 6.00 3.77
C VAL A 312 -19.06 5.95 5.28
N LEU A 313 -19.95 5.24 5.96
CA LEU A 313 -19.90 5.08 7.42
C LEU A 313 -19.28 3.71 7.77
N TRP A 314 -18.30 3.71 8.66
CA TRP A 314 -17.74 2.48 9.20
C TRP A 314 -18.72 1.79 10.16
N ASP A 315 -18.61 0.47 10.23
CA ASP A 315 -19.36 -0.33 11.18
C ASP A 315 -18.93 0.02 12.61
N PRO A 316 -19.87 0.44 13.50
CA PRO A 316 -19.54 0.95 14.83
C PRO A 316 -19.02 -0.14 15.80
N GLU A 317 -19.19 -1.43 15.48
CA GLU A 317 -18.71 -2.53 16.30
C GLU A 317 -17.48 -3.21 15.69
N LEU A 318 -17.56 -3.56 14.41
CA LEU A 318 -16.50 -4.31 13.73
C LEU A 318 -15.28 -3.46 13.42
N ALA A 319 -15.44 -2.17 13.09
CA ALA A 319 -14.27 -1.35 12.79
C ALA A 319 -13.40 -1.09 14.04
N PRO A 320 -13.95 -0.68 15.20
CA PRO A 320 -13.15 -0.57 16.42
C PRO A 320 -12.49 -1.88 16.85
N ASP A 321 -13.17 -3.03 16.70
CA ASP A 321 -12.57 -4.32 17.00
C ASP A 321 -11.39 -4.64 16.06
N LEU A 322 -11.53 -4.34 14.74
CA LEU A 322 -10.43 -4.48 13.79
C LEU A 322 -9.20 -3.67 14.23
N TRP A 323 -9.40 -2.38 14.52
CA TRP A 323 -8.30 -1.49 14.91
C TRP A 323 -7.65 -1.90 16.23
N ASN A 324 -8.44 -2.31 17.23
CA ASN A 324 -7.91 -2.84 18.50
C ASN A 324 -7.09 -4.13 18.32
N ARG A 325 -7.50 -5.02 17.40
CA ARG A 325 -6.74 -6.24 17.07
C ARG A 325 -5.40 -5.89 16.45
N LEU A 326 -5.36 -4.96 15.48
CA LEU A 326 -4.11 -4.52 14.86
C LEU A 326 -3.20 -3.81 15.87
N ARG A 327 -3.76 -2.94 16.71
CA ARG A 327 -3.01 -2.24 17.76
C ARG A 327 -2.29 -3.23 18.71
N LYS A 328 -2.95 -4.34 19.04
CA LYS A 328 -2.41 -5.39 19.91
C LYS A 328 -1.68 -6.51 19.16
N ASP A 329 -1.51 -6.41 17.85
CA ASP A 329 -0.96 -7.47 16.97
C ASP A 329 -1.69 -8.82 17.13
N LEU A 330 -3.01 -8.78 17.24
CA LEU A 330 -3.87 -9.95 17.33
C LEU A 330 -4.32 -10.42 15.94
N PRO A 331 -4.61 -11.72 15.77
CA PRO A 331 -5.14 -12.23 14.50
C PRO A 331 -6.49 -11.58 14.13
N VAL A 332 -6.69 -11.27 12.84
CA VAL A 332 -7.98 -10.81 12.31
C VAL A 332 -8.98 -11.96 12.04
N ILE A 333 -8.55 -13.21 12.17
CA ILE A 333 -9.39 -14.40 12.11
C ILE A 333 -9.40 -15.06 13.46
N ASP A 334 -10.59 -15.32 13.97
CA ASP A 334 -10.76 -16.07 15.22
C ASP A 334 -10.59 -17.57 14.97
N VAL A 335 -9.90 -18.23 15.89
CA VAL A 335 -9.76 -19.69 15.92
C VAL A 335 -10.55 -20.19 17.12
N VAL A 336 -11.72 -20.74 16.86
CA VAL A 336 -12.58 -21.32 17.89
C VAL A 336 -12.35 -22.83 17.92
N LYS A 337 -11.91 -23.33 19.07
CA LYS A 337 -11.83 -24.78 19.33
C LYS A 337 -13.17 -25.23 19.90
N ASN A 338 -13.79 -26.18 19.26
CA ASN A 338 -14.98 -26.82 19.82
C ASN A 338 -14.56 -27.64 21.03
N LYS A 339 -15.23 -27.43 22.16
CA LYS A 339 -14.92 -28.13 23.41
C LYS A 339 -15.33 -29.60 23.37
N THR A 340 -16.33 -29.95 22.56
CA THR A 340 -16.94 -31.28 22.52
C THR A 340 -16.22 -32.25 21.58
N ASP A 341 -15.92 -31.81 20.33
CA ASP A 341 -15.33 -32.65 19.28
C ASP A 341 -13.87 -32.33 18.96
N LYS A 342 -13.26 -31.40 19.72
CA LYS A 342 -11.88 -30.89 19.51
C LYS A 342 -11.65 -30.29 18.11
N SER A 343 -12.70 -30.09 17.29
CA SER A 343 -12.58 -29.49 15.96
C SER A 343 -12.14 -28.02 16.07
N ILE A 344 -11.42 -27.54 15.05
CA ILE A 344 -10.94 -26.16 14.97
C ILE A 344 -11.75 -25.46 13.89
N LYS A 345 -12.58 -24.50 14.27
CA LYS A 345 -13.32 -23.63 13.37
C LYS A 345 -12.64 -22.27 13.25
N LYS A 346 -12.43 -21.82 12.02
CA LYS A 346 -11.99 -20.44 11.73
C LYS A 346 -13.22 -19.59 11.49
N VAL A 347 -13.31 -18.46 12.21
CA VAL A 347 -14.39 -17.48 12.04
C VAL A 347 -13.78 -16.19 11.52
N ASP A 348 -14.12 -15.85 10.29
CA ASP A 348 -13.67 -14.62 9.62
C ASP A 348 -14.82 -13.59 9.56
N LYS A 349 -14.98 -12.83 10.61
CA LYS A 349 -16.00 -11.79 10.70
C LYS A 349 -15.72 -10.55 9.85
N PHE A 350 -14.47 -10.36 9.42
CA PHE A 350 -14.06 -9.23 8.59
C PHE A 350 -14.09 -9.53 7.08
N LYS A 351 -14.50 -10.75 6.68
CA LYS A 351 -14.55 -11.18 5.28
C LYS A 351 -13.24 -10.94 4.54
N THR A 352 -12.13 -11.38 5.15
CA THR A 352 -10.79 -11.21 4.58
C THR A 352 -10.57 -12.12 3.38
N ARG A 353 -9.69 -11.70 2.47
CA ARG A 353 -9.16 -12.52 1.37
C ARG A 353 -7.68 -12.75 1.58
N THR A 354 -7.14 -13.86 1.12
CA THR A 354 -5.69 -14.08 1.11
C THR A 354 -5.08 -13.64 -0.21
N ALA A 355 -3.84 -13.18 -0.19
CA ALA A 355 -3.14 -12.83 -1.42
C ALA A 355 -2.85 -14.04 -2.32
N SER A 356 -2.99 -15.27 -1.81
CA SER A 356 -2.90 -16.51 -2.59
C SER A 356 -4.18 -16.86 -3.33
N GLU A 357 -5.32 -16.25 -3.00
CA GLU A 357 -6.58 -16.53 -3.68
C GLU A 357 -6.54 -16.07 -5.14
N ASN A 358 -6.92 -16.96 -6.04
CA ASN A 358 -7.17 -16.61 -7.43
C ASN A 358 -8.62 -16.11 -7.57
N PRO A 359 -8.84 -14.84 -7.94
CA PRO A 359 -10.19 -14.30 -8.06
C PRO A 359 -11.05 -15.02 -9.11
N CYS A 360 -10.42 -15.68 -10.09
CA CYS A 360 -11.11 -16.45 -11.10
C CYS A 360 -11.37 -17.91 -10.73
N GLY A 361 -10.91 -18.37 -9.58
CA GLY A 361 -11.12 -19.75 -9.15
C GLY A 361 -10.57 -20.75 -10.15
N SER A 362 -11.44 -21.63 -10.65
CA SER A 362 -11.10 -22.71 -11.60
C SER A 362 -11.03 -22.28 -13.07
N LEU A 363 -11.05 -21.00 -13.40
CA LEU A 363 -10.72 -20.56 -14.77
C LEU A 363 -9.23 -20.86 -15.00
N LYS A 364 -8.97 -22.04 -15.56
CA LYS A 364 -7.66 -22.48 -16.06
C LYS A 364 -7.44 -21.94 -17.45
#